data_705cb6030f0ea5b7527f2d60bae870a1
#
_entry.id   705cb6030f0ea5b7527f2d60bae870a1
#
_cell.length_a   1.000
_cell.length_b   1.000
_cell.length_c   1.000
_cell.angle_alpha   90.00
_cell.angle_beta   90.00
_cell.angle_gamma   90.00
#
_symmetry.space_group_name_H-M   'P 1'
#
loop_
_entity.id
_entity.type
_entity.pdbx_description
1 polymer ?
#
loop_
_entity_poly.entity_id
_entity_poly.type
_entity_poly.pdbx_seq_one_letter_code
_entity_poly.pdbx_strand_id
1 'polypeptide(L)'
;MKKNFNPAAEWRSGIPVPVCDSHPEFIELYWKAWELAHDHIVDLPGMPQTPYMDEAFCDTDVWIWDSCFMSLFCKYAQDRFPGVETFDNFYKVLYGDAKLPVIITKNAPEWTGEVIGRPARVRIHLLDNPPLFSWAEHCNALFSGDREHLRCLLQEKQYLQQHFQRLESLTDHYYDPRLRAETWLRKHELGYFWEGGRSGMDNTPRGRIGEHAEAERPNNPDMLWIDAIAQQGLNALEISRLAELIGDNTMRDQWHAHYEHFKTLVNRYYWDENDGFYYDIHAGSHDFMRVMTPASFWPVMAEMATPEQVERMCEKLEDPARLGGDIPCLSLARDDADFHDDGHYWRGALWIPTAYMTLKGIEKYGKFELARSLSERILHHMSRTYREFEPHTIWECYSPTAPEPALSCDPVPIPVRRDFCGWSALAPIALLIENVIGVHSVDAFNRSVEWRLPEQCSGKLGVKNLRFGNTVTSLEYDNGVCTVTADSPYILLVNCKAYPIHAGEQHFSP
;
A
#
# COMPACT_ATOMS: atom_id res chain seq x y z
N MET A 1 9.01 1.96 22.05
CA MET A 1 8.26 2.36 23.29
C MET A 1 6.79 2.43 22.96
N LYS A 2 5.93 1.94 23.85
CA LYS A 2 4.48 2.00 23.65
C LYS A 2 4.04 3.47 23.66
N LYS A 3 3.55 4.01 22.55
CA LYS A 3 2.94 5.34 22.52
C LYS A 3 1.53 5.27 23.10
N ASN A 4 1.19 6.20 23.96
CA ASN A 4 -0.17 6.32 24.49
C ASN A 4 -0.97 7.24 23.56
N PHE A 5 -1.82 6.67 22.75
CA PHE A 5 -2.77 7.41 21.95
C PHE A 5 -4.02 7.70 22.78
N ASN A 6 -4.57 8.90 22.65
CA ASN A 6 -5.84 9.26 23.27
C ASN A 6 -6.89 9.48 22.17
N PRO A 7 -7.76 8.49 21.88
CA PRO A 7 -8.80 8.63 20.87
C PRO A 7 -9.80 9.76 21.12
N ALA A 8 -9.96 10.17 22.38
CA ALA A 8 -10.86 11.28 22.76
C ALA A 8 -10.23 12.67 22.59
N ALA A 9 -8.94 12.75 22.23
CA ALA A 9 -8.29 14.04 22.00
C ALA A 9 -8.78 14.68 20.68
N GLU A 10 -8.67 16.02 20.61
CA GLU A 10 -8.90 16.77 19.37
C GLU A 10 -7.84 16.32 18.32
N TRP A 11 -8.25 15.46 17.39
CA TRP A 11 -7.34 14.82 16.43
C TRP A 11 -7.09 15.66 15.18
N ARG A 12 -8.06 16.49 14.76
CA ARG A 12 -7.96 17.29 13.54
C ARG A 12 -6.80 18.29 13.56
N SER A 13 -6.47 18.84 14.72
CA SER A 13 -5.37 19.79 14.88
C SER A 13 -3.99 19.18 14.63
N GLY A 14 -3.86 17.86 14.69
CA GLY A 14 -2.63 17.11 14.42
C GLY A 14 -2.44 16.71 12.97
N ILE A 15 -3.45 16.93 12.11
CA ILE A 15 -3.46 16.47 10.72
C ILE A 15 -3.01 17.58 9.78
N PRO A 16 -2.23 17.29 8.72
CA PRO A 16 -1.97 18.25 7.66
C PRO A 16 -3.26 18.75 7.02
N VAL A 17 -3.31 20.02 6.65
CA VAL A 17 -4.46 20.62 5.96
C VAL A 17 -4.10 20.87 4.51
N PRO A 18 -4.63 20.08 3.56
CA PRO A 18 -4.38 20.29 2.14
C PRO A 18 -5.04 21.58 1.65
N VAL A 19 -4.37 22.25 0.72
CA VAL A 19 -4.85 23.42 -0.01
C VAL A 19 -4.83 23.06 -1.48
N CYS A 20 -6.00 23.06 -2.14
CA CYS A 20 -6.13 22.73 -3.55
C CYS A 20 -7.38 23.43 -4.10
N ASP A 21 -7.22 24.68 -4.56
CA ASP A 21 -8.35 25.52 -5.01
C ASP A 21 -9.00 24.97 -6.29
N SER A 22 -8.22 24.26 -7.11
CA SER A 22 -8.72 23.65 -8.35
C SER A 22 -9.66 22.45 -8.10
N HIS A 23 -9.55 21.78 -6.94
CA HIS A 23 -10.27 20.54 -6.62
C HIS A 23 -10.81 20.55 -5.17
N PRO A 24 -11.78 21.41 -4.86
CA PRO A 24 -12.37 21.45 -3.51
C PRO A 24 -13.06 20.12 -3.12
N GLU A 25 -13.52 19.36 -4.12
CA GLU A 25 -14.11 18.04 -3.91
C GLU A 25 -13.11 17.02 -3.34
N PHE A 26 -11.82 17.15 -3.63
CA PHE A 26 -10.79 16.28 -3.04
C PHE A 26 -10.57 16.59 -1.56
N ILE A 27 -10.72 17.87 -1.18
CA ILE A 27 -10.63 18.28 0.23
C ILE A 27 -11.80 17.70 1.06
N GLU A 28 -13.00 17.66 0.49
CA GLU A 28 -14.16 17.03 1.12
C GLU A 28 -13.89 15.53 1.38
N LEU A 29 -13.42 14.82 0.36
CA LEU A 29 -13.10 13.40 0.46
C LEU A 29 -11.93 13.12 1.43
N TYR A 30 -10.94 14.01 1.47
CA TYR A 30 -9.81 13.95 2.42
C TYR A 30 -10.30 13.94 3.88
N TRP A 31 -11.18 14.85 4.23
CA TRP A 31 -11.71 14.92 5.59
C TRP A 31 -12.59 13.72 5.93
N LYS A 32 -13.39 13.24 4.98
CA LYS A 32 -14.16 12.02 5.15
C LYS A 32 -13.27 10.81 5.42
N ALA A 33 -12.15 10.69 4.72
CA ALA A 33 -11.20 9.61 4.95
C ALA A 33 -10.61 9.63 6.37
N TRP A 34 -10.24 10.81 6.88
CA TRP A 34 -9.75 10.94 8.24
C TRP A 34 -10.82 10.70 9.31
N GLU A 35 -12.06 11.09 9.07
CA GLU A 35 -13.18 10.76 9.94
C GLU A 35 -13.34 9.25 10.08
N LEU A 36 -13.40 8.54 8.98
CA LEU A 36 -13.49 7.08 8.97
C LEU A 36 -12.27 6.44 9.66
N ALA A 37 -11.06 6.90 9.36
CA ALA A 37 -9.85 6.40 10.02
C ALA A 37 -9.90 6.61 11.55
N HIS A 38 -10.44 7.75 12.02
CA HIS A 38 -10.59 7.99 13.45
C HIS A 38 -11.62 7.06 14.10
N ASP A 39 -12.73 6.79 13.41
CA ASP A 39 -13.78 5.89 13.91
C ASP A 39 -13.29 4.43 14.00
N HIS A 40 -12.22 4.10 13.27
CA HIS A 40 -11.56 2.80 13.24
C HIS A 40 -10.30 2.69 14.12
N ILE A 41 -10.14 3.59 15.09
CA ILE A 41 -9.16 3.39 16.16
C ILE A 41 -9.79 2.50 17.24
N VAL A 42 -9.28 1.27 17.36
CA VAL A 42 -9.82 0.27 18.29
C VAL A 42 -8.98 0.19 19.56
N ASP A 43 -9.63 0.29 20.71
CA ASP A 43 -9.00 0.03 22.01
C ASP A 43 -9.49 -1.31 22.56
N LEU A 44 -8.67 -2.35 22.40
CA LEU A 44 -8.92 -3.69 22.89
C LEU A 44 -7.88 -4.06 23.96
N PRO A 45 -8.24 -3.98 25.25
CA PRO A 45 -7.32 -4.32 26.34
C PRO A 45 -6.81 -5.75 26.24
N GLY A 46 -5.50 -5.92 26.38
CA GLY A 46 -4.82 -7.22 26.28
C GLY A 46 -4.07 -7.44 24.97
N MET A 47 -4.28 -6.59 23.96
CA MET A 47 -3.47 -6.61 22.77
C MET A 47 -2.02 -6.16 23.04
N PRO A 48 -1.03 -6.69 22.31
CA PRO A 48 0.36 -6.21 22.39
C PRO A 48 0.48 -4.70 22.19
N GLN A 49 -0.30 -4.17 21.25
CA GLN A 49 -0.52 -2.75 21.02
C GLN A 49 -2.02 -2.43 21.09
N THR A 50 -2.37 -1.47 21.94
CA THR A 50 -3.69 -0.86 21.98
C THR A 50 -3.56 0.60 22.43
N PRO A 51 -4.30 1.56 21.85
CA PRO A 51 -5.16 1.38 20.69
C PRO A 51 -4.36 1.00 19.42
N TYR A 52 -5.05 0.48 18.40
CA TYR A 52 -4.52 0.12 17.10
C TYR A 52 -5.50 0.51 15.97
N MET A 53 -5.05 0.50 14.73
CA MET A 53 -5.91 0.74 13.56
C MET A 53 -6.59 -0.55 13.12
N ASP A 54 -7.88 -0.45 12.82
CA ASP A 54 -8.71 -1.48 12.18
C ASP A 54 -9.07 -1.05 10.75
N GLU A 55 -9.10 -1.99 9.83
CA GLU A 55 -9.36 -1.74 8.41
C GLU A 55 -10.83 -1.48 8.06
N ALA A 56 -11.74 -1.54 9.01
CA ALA A 56 -13.19 -1.60 8.80
C ALA A 56 -13.70 -2.95 8.29
N PHE A 57 -12.92 -4.00 8.52
CA PHE A 57 -13.25 -5.35 8.12
C PHE A 57 -13.78 -6.14 9.32
N CYS A 58 -15.09 -6.32 9.44
CA CYS A 58 -15.72 -7.10 10.52
C CYS A 58 -15.55 -6.52 11.95
N ASP A 59 -15.39 -5.23 12.11
CA ASP A 59 -15.30 -4.49 13.37
C ASP A 59 -14.11 -4.82 14.28
N THR A 60 -13.23 -5.77 13.89
CA THR A 60 -12.11 -6.19 14.76
C THR A 60 -11.02 -6.99 14.07
N ASP A 61 -11.17 -7.34 12.82
CA ASP A 61 -10.16 -8.12 12.12
C ASP A 61 -9.01 -7.21 11.71
N VAL A 62 -7.77 -7.65 11.98
CA VAL A 62 -6.56 -6.92 11.62
C VAL A 62 -5.75 -7.78 10.66
N TRP A 63 -5.55 -7.27 9.44
CA TRP A 63 -4.86 -7.97 8.36
C TRP A 63 -3.50 -7.34 8.09
N ILE A 64 -2.52 -8.16 7.69
CA ILE A 64 -1.14 -7.71 7.51
C ILE A 64 -1.04 -6.64 6.42
N TRP A 65 -1.45 -6.95 5.20
CA TRP A 65 -1.22 -6.01 4.10
C TRP A 65 -2.10 -4.77 4.21
N ASP A 66 -3.33 -4.91 4.71
CA ASP A 66 -4.25 -3.81 5.02
C ASP A 66 -3.61 -2.84 6.00
N SER A 67 -3.11 -3.37 7.13
CA SER A 67 -2.39 -2.57 8.14
C SER A 67 -1.17 -1.87 7.54
N CYS A 68 -0.43 -2.54 6.64
CA CYS A 68 0.69 -1.91 5.95
C CYS A 68 0.24 -0.71 5.12
N PHE A 69 -0.81 -0.86 4.32
CA PHE A 69 -1.36 0.25 3.55
C PHE A 69 -1.93 1.37 4.41
N MET A 70 -2.64 1.03 5.51
CA MET A 70 -3.14 2.05 6.46
C MET A 70 -2.00 2.87 7.07
N SER A 71 -0.89 2.25 7.42
CA SER A 71 0.25 2.96 7.99
C SER A 71 0.82 4.02 7.04
N LEU A 72 0.67 3.83 5.71
CA LEU A 72 1.17 4.76 4.70
C LEU A 72 0.40 6.09 4.65
N PHE A 73 -0.85 6.14 5.08
CA PHE A 73 -1.52 7.42 5.29
C PHE A 73 -1.43 7.89 6.75
N CYS A 74 -1.44 6.99 7.73
CA CYS A 74 -1.26 7.34 9.13
C CYS A 74 0.08 8.04 9.43
N LYS A 75 1.10 7.87 8.57
CA LYS A 75 2.39 8.57 8.67
C LYS A 75 2.27 10.09 8.75
N TYR A 76 1.20 10.66 8.20
CA TYR A 76 0.93 12.10 8.25
C TYR A 76 0.43 12.58 9.63
N ALA A 77 0.01 11.67 10.48
CA ALA A 77 -0.57 11.98 11.80
C ALA A 77 -0.13 10.96 12.88
N GLN A 78 1.16 10.61 12.91
CA GLN A 78 1.75 9.57 13.77
C GLN A 78 1.54 9.80 15.28
N ASP A 79 1.23 11.03 15.70
CA ASP A 79 0.90 11.33 17.11
C ASP A 79 -0.58 11.06 17.45
N ARG A 80 -1.42 10.82 16.48
CA ARG A 80 -2.87 10.70 16.60
C ARG A 80 -3.40 9.34 16.18
N PHE A 81 -2.78 8.72 15.18
CA PHE A 81 -3.20 7.46 14.57
C PHE A 81 -2.10 6.40 14.73
N PRO A 82 -2.37 5.28 15.40
CA PRO A 82 -1.37 4.23 15.67
C PRO A 82 -1.12 3.34 14.44
N GLY A 83 -0.70 3.93 13.30
CA GLY A 83 -0.52 3.23 12.04
C GLY A 83 0.58 2.17 12.13
N VAL A 84 1.83 2.58 12.23
CA VAL A 84 2.97 1.67 12.31
C VAL A 84 2.99 0.88 13.63
N GLU A 85 2.48 1.46 14.71
CA GLU A 85 2.40 0.78 16.01
C GLU A 85 1.46 -0.44 15.98
N THR A 86 0.47 -0.45 15.07
CA THR A 86 -0.40 -1.62 14.84
C THR A 86 0.39 -2.87 14.52
N PHE A 87 1.57 -2.75 13.88
CA PHE A 87 2.43 -3.88 13.53
C PHE A 87 2.95 -4.65 14.74
N ASP A 88 3.04 -4.02 15.90
CA ASP A 88 3.40 -4.70 17.15
C ASP A 88 2.45 -5.87 17.48
N ASN A 89 1.19 -5.80 17.03
CA ASN A 89 0.23 -6.89 17.18
C ASN A 89 0.62 -8.12 16.34
N PHE A 90 1.22 -7.90 15.16
CA PHE A 90 1.74 -8.98 14.33
C PHE A 90 3.12 -9.45 14.81
N TYR A 91 4.06 -8.55 15.01
CA TYR A 91 5.45 -8.88 15.36
C TYR A 91 5.53 -9.70 16.64
N LYS A 92 4.85 -9.25 17.70
CA LYS A 92 4.90 -9.92 19.01
C LYS A 92 4.17 -11.25 18.99
N VAL A 93 3.18 -11.39 18.13
CA VAL A 93 2.41 -12.62 17.96
C VAL A 93 3.18 -13.67 17.16
N LEU A 94 3.81 -13.24 16.05
CA LEU A 94 4.47 -14.11 15.10
C LEU A 94 5.85 -14.55 15.56
N TYR A 95 6.58 -13.62 16.17
CA TYR A 95 8.02 -13.73 16.41
C TYR A 95 8.41 -13.47 17.86
N GLY A 96 7.46 -13.09 18.71
CA GLY A 96 7.64 -12.88 20.14
C GLY A 96 7.16 -14.04 20.99
N ASP A 97 7.14 -13.82 22.30
CA ASP A 97 6.68 -14.82 23.29
C ASP A 97 5.13 -14.93 23.34
N ALA A 98 4.42 -14.03 22.70
CA ALA A 98 2.97 -14.07 22.62
C ALA A 98 2.54 -15.02 21.49
N LYS A 99 2.08 -16.19 21.83
CA LYS A 99 1.55 -17.19 20.87
C LYS A 99 0.14 -16.80 20.39
N LEU A 100 0.01 -15.71 19.68
CA LEU A 100 -1.27 -15.26 19.16
C LEU A 100 -1.32 -15.38 17.62
N PRO A 101 -2.46 -15.66 17.02
CA PRO A 101 -2.64 -15.73 15.58
C PRO A 101 -2.98 -14.40 14.95
N VAL A 102 -2.97 -14.35 13.64
CA VAL A 102 -2.86 -13.19 12.76
C VAL A 102 -4.13 -12.41 12.53
N ILE A 103 -5.28 -12.99 12.80
CA ILE A 103 -6.57 -12.32 12.76
C ILE A 103 -7.19 -12.37 14.13
N ILE A 104 -7.44 -11.22 14.66
CA ILE A 104 -8.11 -11.05 15.93
C ILE A 104 -9.53 -10.64 15.62
N THR A 105 -10.48 -11.50 15.96
CA THR A 105 -11.89 -11.20 15.77
C THR A 105 -12.67 -11.40 17.08
N LYS A 106 -13.52 -10.43 17.42
CA LYS A 106 -14.42 -10.53 18.56
C LYS A 106 -15.45 -11.65 18.42
N ASN A 107 -15.73 -12.10 17.20
CA ASN A 107 -16.92 -12.88 16.87
C ASN A 107 -16.66 -14.26 16.26
N ALA A 108 -15.44 -14.82 16.31
CA ALA A 108 -15.20 -16.15 15.77
C ALA A 108 -15.95 -17.22 16.59
N PRO A 109 -16.78 -18.07 15.98
CA PRO A 109 -17.61 -19.03 16.72
C PRO A 109 -16.85 -20.22 17.32
N GLU A 110 -15.58 -20.47 16.93
CA GLU A 110 -14.94 -21.76 17.14
C GLU A 110 -13.59 -21.75 17.88
N TRP A 111 -13.05 -20.57 18.24
CA TRP A 111 -11.76 -20.49 18.91
C TRP A 111 -11.73 -19.56 20.10
N THR A 112 -11.39 -20.11 21.27
CA THR A 112 -11.09 -19.33 22.47
C THR A 112 -9.59 -19.49 22.76
N GLY A 113 -8.80 -18.44 22.45
CA GLY A 113 -7.43 -18.31 22.94
C GLY A 113 -7.39 -17.33 24.12
N GLU A 114 -6.41 -17.44 24.98
CA GLU A 114 -6.11 -16.39 25.93
C GLU A 114 -5.25 -15.33 25.25
N VAL A 115 -5.80 -14.16 24.98
CA VAL A 115 -5.00 -12.98 24.67
C VAL A 115 -4.64 -12.35 26.01
N ILE A 116 -3.41 -12.61 26.48
CA ILE A 116 -2.84 -12.04 27.71
C ILE A 116 -3.85 -12.08 28.88
N GLY A 117 -4.35 -13.30 29.18
CA GLY A 117 -5.23 -13.53 30.33
C GLY A 117 -6.72 -13.20 30.13
N ARG A 118 -7.18 -12.99 28.89
CA ARG A 118 -8.61 -12.87 28.55
C ARG A 118 -8.98 -13.76 27.37
N PRO A 119 -10.19 -14.37 27.39
CA PRO A 119 -10.66 -15.13 26.24
C PRO A 119 -10.89 -14.18 25.07
N ALA A 120 -10.07 -14.28 24.04
CA ALA A 120 -10.29 -13.70 22.73
C ALA A 120 -10.59 -14.80 21.73
N ARG A 121 -11.54 -14.56 20.85
CA ARG A 121 -11.79 -15.47 19.75
C ARG A 121 -10.83 -15.12 18.63
N VAL A 122 -10.04 -16.08 18.23
CA VAL A 122 -8.96 -15.88 17.28
C VAL A 122 -9.11 -16.82 16.12
N ARG A 123 -9.18 -16.31 14.92
CA ARG A 123 -9.15 -17.09 13.69
C ARG A 123 -7.72 -17.12 13.16
N ILE A 124 -7.11 -18.32 13.09
CA ILE A 124 -5.83 -18.49 12.42
C ILE A 124 -6.10 -18.51 10.91
N HIS A 125 -5.72 -17.44 10.20
CA HIS A 125 -5.36 -17.56 8.80
C HIS A 125 -3.85 -17.70 8.72
N LEU A 126 -3.40 -18.48 7.75
CA LEU A 126 -1.99 -18.59 7.45
C LEU A 126 -1.41 -17.22 7.13
N LEU A 127 -0.24 -16.94 7.67
CA LEU A 127 0.44 -15.67 7.75
C LEU A 127 1.08 -15.18 6.45
N ASP A 128 0.52 -15.54 5.33
CA ASP A 128 1.20 -15.46 4.06
C ASP A 128 0.57 -14.40 3.14
N ASN A 129 0.14 -13.30 3.74
CA ASN A 129 -0.23 -12.08 3.00
C ASN A 129 1.05 -11.40 2.50
N PRO A 130 0.93 -10.49 1.52
CA PRO A 130 2.09 -9.79 0.96
C PRO A 130 3.04 -9.25 2.01
N PRO A 131 4.36 -9.47 1.90
CA PRO A 131 5.36 -9.12 2.93
C PRO A 131 5.73 -7.63 2.85
N LEU A 132 4.82 -6.73 3.21
CA LEU A 132 4.97 -5.28 3.03
C LEU A 132 5.46 -4.54 4.27
N PHE A 133 5.70 -5.20 5.39
CA PHE A 133 6.14 -4.54 6.63
C PHE A 133 7.38 -3.67 6.44
N SER A 134 8.42 -4.16 5.74
CA SER A 134 9.66 -3.41 5.57
C SER A 134 9.46 -2.12 4.76
N TRP A 135 8.63 -2.15 3.72
CA TRP A 135 8.24 -0.97 2.96
C TRP A 135 7.46 0.02 3.83
N ALA A 136 6.46 -0.46 4.56
CA ALA A 136 5.66 0.37 5.44
C ALA A 136 6.49 1.00 6.57
N GLU A 137 7.38 0.23 7.20
CA GLU A 137 8.32 0.72 8.21
C GLU A 137 9.25 1.79 7.64
N HIS A 138 9.79 1.58 6.44
CA HIS A 138 10.67 2.57 5.79
C HIS A 138 9.94 3.89 5.54
N CYS A 139 8.74 3.84 4.94
CA CYS A 139 7.94 5.03 4.70
C CYS A 139 7.62 5.80 5.99
N ASN A 140 7.26 5.08 7.06
CA ASN A 140 6.99 5.69 8.36
C ASN A 140 8.25 6.24 9.05
N ALA A 141 9.38 5.53 8.92
CA ALA A 141 10.68 5.96 9.46
C ALA A 141 11.14 7.27 8.84
N LEU A 142 10.97 7.47 7.54
CA LEU A 142 11.31 8.73 6.87
C LEU A 142 10.53 9.93 7.42
N PHE A 143 9.29 9.73 7.88
CA PHE A 143 8.52 10.77 8.56
C PHE A 143 8.91 10.95 10.03
N SER A 144 9.14 9.88 10.77
CA SER A 144 9.43 9.95 12.21
C SER A 144 10.86 10.35 12.52
N GLY A 145 11.84 9.90 11.73
CA GLY A 145 13.26 10.00 12.04
C GLY A 145 13.72 9.14 13.23
N ASP A 146 12.92 8.15 13.64
CA ASP A 146 13.15 7.34 14.86
C ASP A 146 14.15 6.20 14.61
N ARG A 147 15.45 6.52 14.79
CA ARG A 147 16.52 5.52 14.69
C ARG A 147 16.49 4.46 15.80
N GLU A 148 15.95 4.79 16.96
CA GLU A 148 15.88 3.83 18.08
C GLU A 148 14.86 2.74 17.79
N HIS A 149 13.68 3.10 17.25
CA HIS A 149 12.71 2.13 16.75
C HIS A 149 13.33 1.19 15.71
N LEU A 150 14.07 1.75 14.73
CA LEU A 150 14.70 0.94 13.68
C LEU A 150 15.79 0.00 14.24
N ARG A 151 16.59 0.43 15.21
CA ARG A 151 17.58 -0.45 15.87
C ARG A 151 16.89 -1.58 16.62
N CYS A 152 15.84 -1.27 17.37
CA CYS A 152 15.05 -2.31 18.04
C CYS A 152 14.49 -3.31 17.03
N LEU A 153 13.88 -2.82 15.94
CA LEU A 153 13.26 -3.64 14.91
C LEU A 153 14.26 -4.57 14.20
N LEU A 154 15.43 -4.02 13.81
CA LEU A 154 16.40 -4.73 12.95
C LEU A 154 17.48 -5.48 13.73
N GLN A 155 18.00 -4.92 14.83
CA GLN A 155 19.16 -5.47 15.54
C GLN A 155 18.76 -6.26 16.78
N GLU A 156 17.75 -5.81 17.55
CA GLU A 156 17.35 -6.46 18.78
C GLU A 156 16.31 -7.57 18.53
N LYS A 157 15.24 -7.25 17.80
CA LYS A 157 14.09 -8.13 17.56
C LYS A 157 14.18 -8.89 16.26
N GLN A 158 14.76 -8.29 15.24
CA GLN A 158 14.92 -8.88 13.90
C GLN A 158 13.60 -9.32 13.27
N TYR A 159 12.51 -8.60 13.53
CA TYR A 159 11.16 -9.00 13.09
C TYR A 159 11.04 -9.06 11.57
N LEU A 160 11.62 -8.09 10.83
CA LEU A 160 11.58 -8.09 9.37
C LEU A 160 12.39 -9.24 8.77
N GLN A 161 13.57 -9.53 9.35
CA GLN A 161 14.42 -10.64 8.93
C GLN A 161 13.73 -12.00 9.19
N GLN A 162 13.06 -12.14 10.33
CA GLN A 162 12.30 -13.34 10.65
C GLN A 162 11.11 -13.53 9.70
N HIS A 163 10.43 -12.42 9.33
CA HIS A 163 9.34 -12.48 8.36
C HIS A 163 9.84 -12.89 6.97
N PHE A 164 10.96 -12.29 6.51
CA PHE A 164 11.61 -12.68 5.27
C PHE A 164 11.97 -14.19 5.29
N GLN A 165 12.62 -14.64 6.36
CA GLN A 165 13.06 -16.04 6.48
C GLN A 165 11.90 -17.02 6.52
N ARG A 166 10.75 -16.64 7.09
CA ARG A 166 9.54 -17.47 7.05
C ARG A 166 9.11 -17.74 5.62
N LEU A 167 9.07 -16.73 4.77
CA LEU A 167 8.70 -16.91 3.37
C LEU A 167 9.72 -17.73 2.58
N GLU A 168 11.01 -17.61 2.89
CA GLU A 168 12.07 -18.45 2.29
C GLU A 168 11.97 -19.92 2.69
N SER A 169 11.34 -20.22 3.81
CA SER A 169 11.13 -21.59 4.33
C SER A 169 9.70 -22.10 4.17
N LEU A 170 8.90 -21.44 3.32
CA LEU A 170 7.48 -21.75 3.17
C LEU A 170 7.28 -23.14 2.53
N THR A 171 6.51 -23.98 3.23
CA THR A 171 6.16 -25.35 2.82
C THR A 171 4.75 -25.72 3.26
N ASP A 172 3.84 -24.76 3.29
CA ASP A 172 2.51 -24.94 3.87
C ASP A 172 1.59 -25.66 2.89
N HIS A 173 1.01 -26.76 3.36
CA HIS A 173 -0.01 -27.52 2.67
C HIS A 173 -1.30 -27.45 3.48
N TYR A 174 -2.40 -27.13 2.83
CA TYR A 174 -3.71 -27.08 3.47
C TYR A 174 -4.83 -27.35 2.47
N TYR A 175 -5.97 -27.84 2.99
CA TYR A 175 -7.20 -27.91 2.23
C TYR A 175 -7.93 -26.57 2.29
N ASP A 176 -8.13 -25.93 1.14
CA ASP A 176 -8.97 -24.74 1.05
C ASP A 176 -10.43 -25.15 0.81
N PRO A 177 -11.33 -24.98 1.79
CA PRO A 177 -12.72 -25.37 1.66
C PRO A 177 -13.49 -24.54 0.61
N ARG A 178 -12.98 -23.34 0.26
CA ARG A 178 -13.58 -22.48 -0.77
C ARG A 178 -13.27 -23.02 -2.16
N LEU A 179 -12.03 -23.46 -2.36
CA LEU A 179 -11.58 -24.09 -3.61
C LEU A 179 -11.95 -25.56 -3.69
N ARG A 180 -12.32 -26.19 -2.57
CA ARG A 180 -12.51 -27.65 -2.44
C ARG A 180 -11.32 -28.45 -2.95
N ALA A 181 -10.12 -27.92 -2.72
CA ALA A 181 -8.87 -28.46 -3.24
C ALA A 181 -7.73 -28.36 -2.21
N GLU A 182 -6.76 -29.25 -2.37
CA GLU A 182 -5.48 -29.15 -1.69
C GLU A 182 -4.67 -28.04 -2.32
N THR A 183 -4.08 -27.18 -1.47
CA THR A 183 -3.29 -26.01 -1.89
C THR A 183 -1.94 -26.03 -1.23
N TRP A 184 -0.92 -25.65 -1.96
CA TRP A 184 0.44 -25.51 -1.49
C TRP A 184 0.90 -24.07 -1.59
N LEU A 185 1.35 -23.52 -0.46
CA LEU A 185 2.14 -22.30 -0.42
C LEU A 185 3.58 -22.71 -0.12
N ARG A 186 4.48 -22.53 -1.08
CA ARG A 186 5.85 -23.01 -0.93
C ARG A 186 6.84 -22.18 -1.72
N LYS A 187 8.06 -22.09 -1.18
CA LYS A 187 9.22 -21.59 -1.89
C LYS A 187 9.61 -22.53 -3.03
N HIS A 188 9.97 -21.95 -4.16
CA HIS A 188 10.59 -22.59 -5.31
C HIS A 188 11.89 -21.87 -5.65
N GLU A 189 12.82 -22.49 -6.36
CA GLU A 189 14.09 -21.85 -6.75
C GLU A 189 13.90 -20.59 -7.61
N LEU A 190 12.81 -20.51 -8.40
CA LEU A 190 12.49 -19.37 -9.25
C LEU A 190 11.44 -18.41 -8.67
N GLY A 191 10.87 -18.69 -7.50
CA GLY A 191 9.82 -17.85 -6.92
C GLY A 191 8.98 -18.58 -5.87
N TYR A 192 7.66 -18.38 -5.92
CA TYR A 192 6.74 -18.94 -4.93
C TYR A 192 5.49 -19.49 -5.61
N PHE A 193 5.08 -20.68 -5.20
CA PHE A 193 3.70 -21.13 -5.40
C PHE A 193 2.84 -20.37 -4.39
N TRP A 194 1.81 -19.72 -4.90
CA TRP A 194 0.94 -18.81 -4.16
C TRP A 194 -0.52 -18.99 -4.59
N GLU A 195 -1.44 -18.15 -4.14
CA GLU A 195 -2.84 -18.15 -4.58
C GLU A 195 -3.49 -16.77 -4.37
N GLY A 196 -4.67 -16.53 -4.97
CA GLY A 196 -5.31 -15.22 -4.99
C GLY A 196 -5.55 -14.61 -3.62
N GLY A 197 -6.07 -15.40 -2.66
CA GLY A 197 -6.31 -14.91 -1.31
C GLY A 197 -5.04 -14.54 -0.55
N ARG A 198 -3.89 -15.11 -0.91
CA ARG A 198 -2.59 -14.77 -0.32
C ARG A 198 -1.91 -13.61 -1.01
N SER A 199 -2.17 -13.42 -2.29
CA SER A 199 -1.73 -12.23 -3.02
C SER A 199 -2.48 -10.97 -2.59
N GLY A 200 -3.59 -11.11 -1.86
CA GLY A 200 -4.55 -10.06 -1.55
C GLY A 200 -5.56 -9.79 -2.67
N MET A 201 -5.41 -10.45 -3.83
CA MET A 201 -6.28 -10.31 -4.99
C MET A 201 -7.22 -11.52 -5.09
N ASP A 202 -8.11 -11.65 -4.13
CA ASP A 202 -8.86 -12.85 -3.75
C ASP A 202 -9.44 -13.70 -4.89
N ASN A 203 -10.16 -13.10 -5.84
CA ASN A 203 -10.78 -13.79 -6.95
C ASN A 203 -10.15 -13.45 -8.31
N THR A 204 -8.90 -12.98 -8.29
CA THR A 204 -8.15 -12.72 -9.53
C THR A 204 -8.15 -13.94 -10.45
N PRO A 205 -8.33 -13.78 -11.77
CA PRO A 205 -8.31 -14.92 -12.69
C PRO A 205 -6.89 -15.42 -13.02
N ARG A 206 -5.84 -14.89 -12.39
CA ARG A 206 -4.43 -15.24 -12.63
C ARG A 206 -4.14 -16.74 -12.52
N GLY A 207 -4.80 -17.43 -11.58
CA GLY A 207 -4.66 -18.87 -11.39
C GLY A 207 -5.53 -19.73 -12.33
N ARG A 208 -6.18 -19.15 -13.33
CA ARG A 208 -7.02 -19.92 -14.28
C ARG A 208 -6.20 -20.88 -15.12
N ILE A 209 -6.83 -21.99 -15.49
CA ILE A 209 -6.28 -22.97 -16.43
C ILE A 209 -7.10 -22.89 -17.72
N GLY A 210 -6.44 -22.62 -18.86
CA GLY A 210 -7.12 -22.33 -20.13
C GLY A 210 -7.55 -20.87 -20.27
N GLU A 211 -8.47 -20.59 -21.21
CA GLU A 211 -8.88 -19.22 -21.54
C GLU A 211 -9.84 -18.62 -20.52
N HIS A 212 -10.64 -19.45 -19.83
CA HIS A 212 -11.61 -19.02 -18.84
C HIS A 212 -11.45 -19.77 -17.53
N ALA A 213 -11.66 -19.06 -16.43
CA ALA A 213 -11.76 -19.65 -15.12
C ALA A 213 -13.23 -20.04 -14.84
N GLU A 214 -13.55 -21.33 -14.79
CA GLU A 214 -14.87 -21.79 -14.33
C GLU A 214 -15.05 -21.54 -12.81
N ALA A 215 -13.94 -21.53 -12.06
CA ALA A 215 -13.95 -21.29 -10.62
C ALA A 215 -13.92 -19.79 -10.32
N GLU A 216 -14.72 -19.34 -9.34
CA GLU A 216 -14.73 -17.95 -8.85
C GLU A 216 -13.35 -17.54 -8.30
N ARG A 217 -12.62 -18.46 -7.71
CA ARG A 217 -11.24 -18.27 -7.19
C ARG A 217 -10.35 -19.38 -7.77
N PRO A 218 -9.86 -19.21 -9.00
CA PRO A 218 -9.04 -20.22 -9.64
C PRO A 218 -7.68 -20.33 -8.93
N ASN A 219 -7.18 -21.56 -8.88
CA ASN A 219 -5.87 -21.87 -8.32
C ASN A 219 -5.12 -22.81 -9.26
N ASN A 220 -3.93 -22.38 -9.70
CA ASN A 220 -3.05 -23.19 -10.52
C ASN A 220 -1.86 -23.65 -9.66
N PRO A 221 -1.78 -24.95 -9.29
CA PRO A 221 -0.74 -25.47 -8.41
C PRO A 221 0.67 -25.45 -9.02
N ASP A 222 0.77 -25.22 -10.33
CA ASP A 222 2.03 -25.18 -11.07
C ASP A 222 2.47 -23.75 -11.42
N MET A 223 1.78 -22.73 -10.93
CA MET A 223 2.08 -21.33 -11.21
C MET A 223 2.96 -20.70 -10.14
N LEU A 224 4.01 -20.01 -10.57
CA LEU A 224 4.84 -19.13 -9.75
C LEU A 224 4.39 -17.68 -9.93
N TRP A 225 4.17 -16.99 -8.82
CA TRP A 225 3.52 -15.69 -8.77
C TRP A 225 4.52 -14.55 -8.79
N ILE A 226 4.36 -13.63 -9.75
CA ILE A 226 5.26 -12.47 -9.95
C ILE A 226 5.23 -11.49 -8.78
N ASP A 227 4.07 -11.23 -8.20
CA ASP A 227 3.96 -10.35 -7.04
C ASP A 227 4.67 -10.94 -5.81
N ALA A 228 4.53 -12.22 -5.55
CA ALA A 228 5.16 -12.87 -4.40
C ALA A 228 6.70 -12.74 -4.44
N ILE A 229 7.33 -13.01 -5.58
CA ILE A 229 8.79 -12.89 -5.72
C ILE A 229 9.24 -11.42 -5.72
N ALA A 230 8.49 -10.52 -6.36
CA ALA A 230 8.84 -9.11 -6.40
C ALA A 230 8.67 -8.44 -5.03
N GLN A 231 7.63 -8.77 -4.28
CA GLN A 231 7.40 -8.28 -2.91
C GLN A 231 8.47 -8.79 -1.94
N GLN A 232 8.92 -10.04 -2.08
CA GLN A 232 10.02 -10.55 -1.27
C GLN A 232 11.34 -9.85 -1.62
N GLY A 233 11.58 -9.54 -2.88
CA GLY A 233 12.72 -8.72 -3.29
C GLY A 233 12.62 -7.28 -2.77
N LEU A 234 11.42 -6.68 -2.78
CA LEU A 234 11.16 -5.37 -2.16
C LEU A 234 11.44 -5.43 -0.65
N ASN A 235 11.02 -6.50 0.02
CA ASN A 235 11.29 -6.70 1.44
C ASN A 235 12.81 -6.67 1.73
N ALA A 236 13.62 -7.36 0.92
CA ALA A 236 15.08 -7.32 1.05
C ALA A 236 15.66 -5.92 0.77
N LEU A 237 15.19 -5.23 -0.27
CA LEU A 237 15.62 -3.87 -0.60
C LEU A 237 15.32 -2.89 0.53
N GLU A 238 14.14 -2.95 1.10
CA GLU A 238 13.71 -2.04 2.14
C GLU A 238 14.42 -2.33 3.49
N ILE A 239 14.71 -3.59 3.83
CA ILE A 239 15.57 -3.91 4.98
C ILE A 239 16.99 -3.35 4.77
N SER A 240 17.52 -3.43 3.55
CA SER A 240 18.82 -2.80 3.22
C SER A 240 18.80 -1.29 3.45
N ARG A 241 17.76 -0.59 2.99
CA ARG A 241 17.58 0.86 3.19
C ARG A 241 17.42 1.25 4.66
N LEU A 242 16.62 0.49 5.39
CA LEU A 242 16.45 0.69 6.84
C LEU A 242 17.77 0.49 7.59
N ALA A 243 18.59 -0.49 7.20
CA ALA A 243 19.93 -0.69 7.77
C ALA A 243 20.86 0.50 7.48
N GLU A 244 20.78 1.09 6.29
CA GLU A 244 21.53 2.31 5.95
C GLU A 244 21.13 3.49 6.85
N LEU A 245 19.84 3.68 7.13
CA LEU A 245 19.35 4.75 8.02
C LEU A 245 19.90 4.65 9.44
N ILE A 246 20.21 3.47 9.93
CA ILE A 246 20.83 3.26 11.25
C ILE A 246 22.36 3.16 11.20
N GLY A 247 22.97 3.23 10.01
CA GLY A 247 24.40 3.19 9.78
C GLY A 247 25.02 1.77 9.81
N ASP A 248 24.21 0.72 9.67
CA ASP A 248 24.67 -0.67 9.62
C ASP A 248 24.99 -1.09 8.17
N ASN A 249 26.18 -0.70 7.72
CA ASN A 249 26.61 -1.00 6.35
C ASN A 249 26.74 -2.50 6.04
N THR A 250 27.09 -3.32 7.05
CA THR A 250 27.21 -4.77 6.86
C THR A 250 25.85 -5.39 6.57
N MET A 251 24.86 -5.04 7.37
CA MET A 251 23.47 -5.48 7.15
C MET A 251 22.93 -4.95 5.82
N ARG A 252 23.16 -3.66 5.49
CA ARG A 252 22.79 -3.08 4.21
C ARG A 252 23.29 -3.92 3.04
N ASP A 253 24.59 -4.20 2.99
CA ASP A 253 25.21 -4.90 1.86
C ASP A 253 24.72 -6.35 1.77
N GLN A 254 24.53 -7.01 2.90
CA GLN A 254 23.96 -8.36 2.95
C GLN A 254 22.55 -8.42 2.37
N TRP A 255 21.67 -7.51 2.78
CA TRP A 255 20.29 -7.48 2.31
C TRP A 255 20.16 -6.99 0.86
N HIS A 256 21.04 -6.09 0.45
CA HIS A 256 21.12 -5.71 -0.96
C HIS A 256 21.51 -6.88 -1.86
N ALA A 257 22.37 -7.78 -1.40
CA ALA A 257 22.71 -8.99 -2.17
C ALA A 257 21.50 -9.94 -2.32
N HIS A 258 20.64 -10.08 -1.31
CA HIS A 258 19.38 -10.81 -1.45
C HIS A 258 18.46 -10.16 -2.49
N TYR A 259 18.33 -8.83 -2.47
CA TYR A 259 17.54 -8.08 -3.45
C TYR A 259 18.05 -8.33 -4.90
N GLU A 260 19.35 -8.22 -5.13
CA GLU A 260 19.94 -8.44 -6.48
C GLU A 260 19.69 -9.86 -7.01
N HIS A 261 19.65 -10.85 -6.13
CA HIS A 261 19.26 -12.21 -6.50
C HIS A 261 17.82 -12.25 -7.04
N PHE A 262 16.85 -11.69 -6.32
CA PHE A 262 15.45 -11.65 -6.77
C PHE A 262 15.28 -10.84 -8.06
N LYS A 263 15.93 -9.68 -8.15
CA LYS A 263 15.94 -8.84 -9.36
C LYS A 263 16.41 -9.62 -10.59
N THR A 264 17.46 -10.42 -10.42
CA THR A 264 17.99 -11.29 -11.50
C THR A 264 16.97 -12.33 -11.92
N LEU A 265 16.31 -13.01 -10.99
CA LEU A 265 15.29 -14.03 -11.30
C LEU A 265 14.08 -13.41 -12.00
N VAL A 266 13.56 -12.28 -11.48
CA VAL A 266 12.40 -11.58 -12.04
C VAL A 266 12.66 -11.17 -13.49
N ASN A 267 13.79 -10.53 -13.79
CA ASN A 267 14.07 -10.08 -15.14
C ASN A 267 14.37 -11.23 -16.10
N ARG A 268 14.91 -12.33 -15.61
CA ARG A 268 15.25 -13.48 -16.44
C ARG A 268 14.05 -14.34 -16.81
N TYR A 269 13.08 -14.49 -15.93
CA TYR A 269 12.04 -15.50 -16.10
C TYR A 269 10.64 -14.93 -16.26
N TYR A 270 10.34 -13.74 -15.73
CA TYR A 270 8.99 -13.21 -15.65
C TYR A 270 8.69 -12.07 -16.66
N TRP A 271 9.68 -11.55 -17.33
CA TRP A 271 9.51 -10.51 -18.35
C TRP A 271 9.19 -11.11 -19.71
N ASP A 272 8.01 -10.78 -20.26
CA ASP A 272 7.65 -11.12 -21.64
C ASP A 272 8.08 -10.00 -22.57
N GLU A 273 9.18 -10.23 -23.30
CA GLU A 273 9.72 -9.25 -24.24
C GLU A 273 8.76 -8.92 -25.39
N ASN A 274 7.89 -9.85 -25.78
CA ASN A 274 6.96 -9.60 -26.89
C ASN A 274 5.83 -8.67 -26.48
N ASP A 275 5.23 -8.89 -25.27
CA ASP A 275 4.14 -8.06 -24.80
C ASP A 275 4.63 -6.81 -24.04
N GLY A 276 5.86 -6.81 -23.53
CA GLY A 276 6.42 -5.71 -22.74
C GLY A 276 5.77 -5.61 -21.37
N PHE A 277 5.61 -6.76 -20.72
CA PHE A 277 4.93 -6.83 -19.42
C PHE A 277 5.47 -8.00 -18.59
N TYR A 278 5.38 -7.92 -17.27
CA TYR A 278 5.71 -9.03 -16.39
C TYR A 278 4.49 -9.92 -16.19
N TYR A 279 4.70 -11.24 -16.17
CA TYR A 279 3.64 -12.22 -15.96
C TYR A 279 4.06 -13.30 -14.98
N ASP A 280 3.06 -13.96 -14.38
CA ASP A 280 3.26 -15.24 -13.70
C ASP A 280 3.78 -16.28 -14.69
N ILE A 281 4.46 -17.31 -14.19
CA ILE A 281 5.03 -18.36 -15.04
C ILE A 281 4.64 -19.74 -14.56
N HIS A 282 4.55 -20.69 -15.49
CA HIS A 282 4.44 -22.09 -15.16
C HIS A 282 5.82 -22.63 -14.68
N ALA A 283 5.86 -23.29 -13.51
CA ALA A 283 7.11 -23.67 -12.86
C ALA A 283 7.96 -24.65 -13.67
N GLY A 284 7.34 -25.54 -14.45
CA GLY A 284 8.03 -26.58 -15.22
C GLY A 284 8.45 -26.13 -16.62
N SER A 285 7.57 -25.42 -17.36
CA SER A 285 7.86 -25.01 -18.75
C SER A 285 8.39 -23.59 -18.85
N HIS A 286 8.19 -22.77 -17.83
CA HIS A 286 8.44 -21.32 -17.79
C HIS A 286 7.57 -20.52 -18.79
N ASP A 287 6.47 -21.09 -19.26
CA ASP A 287 5.50 -20.39 -20.09
C ASP A 287 4.81 -19.27 -19.31
N PHE A 288 4.58 -18.14 -19.97
CA PHE A 288 3.88 -17.01 -19.35
C PHE A 288 2.38 -17.28 -19.19
N MET A 289 1.90 -17.06 -18.00
CA MET A 289 0.46 -17.07 -17.67
C MET A 289 -0.09 -15.65 -17.87
N ARG A 290 -0.49 -15.33 -19.11
CA ARG A 290 -0.81 -13.97 -19.54
C ARG A 290 -2.18 -13.50 -19.03
N VAL A 291 -2.24 -13.07 -17.79
CA VAL A 291 -3.37 -12.34 -17.20
C VAL A 291 -2.84 -10.99 -16.73
N MET A 292 -3.22 -9.92 -17.41
CA MET A 292 -2.69 -8.58 -17.15
C MET A 292 -3.39 -7.94 -15.97
N THR A 293 -2.66 -7.78 -14.87
CA THR A 293 -3.15 -7.19 -13.61
C THR A 293 -2.11 -6.22 -13.02
N PRO A 294 -2.47 -5.36 -12.08
CA PRO A 294 -1.51 -4.48 -11.41
C PRO A 294 -0.48 -5.24 -10.55
N ALA A 295 -0.67 -6.52 -10.27
CA ALA A 295 0.36 -7.35 -9.61
C ALA A 295 1.72 -7.31 -10.33
N SER A 296 1.70 -7.13 -11.64
CA SER A 296 2.91 -7.01 -12.48
C SER A 296 3.69 -5.70 -12.28
N PHE A 297 3.14 -4.73 -11.54
CA PHE A 297 3.86 -3.51 -11.18
C PHE A 297 4.69 -3.64 -9.88
N TRP A 298 4.59 -4.74 -9.15
CA TRP A 298 5.48 -4.98 -8.01
C TRP A 298 6.97 -4.99 -8.38
N PRO A 299 7.41 -5.55 -9.54
CA PRO A 299 8.80 -5.38 -10.02
C PRO A 299 9.20 -3.92 -10.24
N VAL A 300 8.26 -3.08 -10.70
CA VAL A 300 8.50 -1.64 -10.87
C VAL A 300 8.63 -0.97 -9.50
N MET A 301 7.72 -1.25 -8.58
CA MET A 301 7.78 -0.75 -7.20
C MET A 301 9.07 -1.18 -6.48
N ALA A 302 9.53 -2.40 -6.71
CA ALA A 302 10.77 -2.95 -6.16
C ALA A 302 12.05 -2.51 -6.93
N GLU A 303 11.95 -1.60 -7.90
CA GLU A 303 13.09 -1.09 -8.69
C GLU A 303 13.87 -2.20 -9.42
N MET A 304 13.18 -3.27 -9.79
CA MET A 304 13.77 -4.39 -10.55
C MET A 304 13.77 -4.15 -12.05
N ALA A 305 12.76 -3.44 -12.56
CA ALA A 305 12.60 -3.16 -13.98
C ALA A 305 13.68 -2.21 -14.51
N THR A 306 13.93 -2.26 -15.82
CA THR A 306 14.72 -1.24 -16.51
C THR A 306 13.83 -0.04 -16.88
N PRO A 307 14.40 1.16 -17.14
CA PRO A 307 13.62 2.30 -17.62
C PRO A 307 12.80 2.00 -18.88
N GLU A 308 13.36 1.21 -19.83
CA GLU A 308 12.71 0.81 -21.07
C GLU A 308 11.53 -0.13 -20.83
N GLN A 309 11.66 -1.04 -19.85
CA GLN A 309 10.57 -1.93 -19.45
C GLN A 309 9.41 -1.10 -18.82
N VAL A 310 9.75 -0.14 -17.96
CA VAL A 310 8.75 0.73 -17.34
C VAL A 310 8.02 1.59 -18.38
N GLU A 311 8.73 2.08 -19.41
CA GLU A 311 8.08 2.81 -20.51
C GLU A 311 6.97 1.98 -21.16
N ARG A 312 7.30 0.74 -21.55
CA ARG A 312 6.35 -0.19 -22.16
C ARG A 312 5.19 -0.57 -21.23
N MET A 313 5.45 -0.66 -19.92
CA MET A 313 4.40 -0.92 -18.93
C MET A 313 3.50 0.30 -18.74
N CYS A 314 4.04 1.53 -18.78
CA CYS A 314 3.24 2.75 -18.70
C CYS A 314 2.28 2.88 -19.89
N GLU A 315 2.64 2.42 -21.08
CA GLU A 315 1.71 2.36 -22.23
C GLU A 315 0.44 1.56 -21.90
N LYS A 316 0.55 0.49 -21.08
CA LYS A 316 -0.61 -0.32 -20.65
C LYS A 316 -1.50 0.41 -19.64
N LEU A 317 -0.93 1.32 -18.84
CA LEU A 317 -1.69 2.17 -17.91
C LEU A 317 -2.44 3.30 -18.60
N GLU A 318 -2.02 3.70 -19.80
CA GLU A 318 -2.67 4.72 -20.60
C GLU A 318 -3.65 4.13 -21.62
N ASP A 319 -3.46 2.86 -22.00
CA ASP A 319 -4.32 2.17 -22.98
C ASP A 319 -5.72 1.90 -22.40
N PRO A 320 -6.79 2.52 -22.95
CA PRO A 320 -8.15 2.32 -22.47
C PRO A 320 -8.69 0.91 -22.73
N ALA A 321 -8.07 0.10 -23.58
CA ALA A 321 -8.41 -1.30 -23.77
C ALA A 321 -7.75 -2.23 -22.72
N ARG A 322 -6.81 -1.72 -21.95
CA ARG A 322 -6.03 -2.47 -20.96
C ARG A 322 -6.34 -2.00 -19.52
N LEU A 323 -5.36 -1.41 -18.87
CA LEU A 323 -5.47 -0.95 -17.47
C LEU A 323 -5.83 0.54 -17.36
N GLY A 324 -5.92 1.24 -18.50
CA GLY A 324 -6.18 2.68 -18.62
C GLY A 324 -7.64 3.06 -18.76
N GLY A 325 -7.87 4.20 -19.45
CA GLY A 325 -9.21 4.77 -19.66
C GLY A 325 -9.56 5.83 -18.60
N ASP A 326 -10.79 6.32 -18.58
CA ASP A 326 -11.24 7.37 -17.65
C ASP A 326 -11.07 6.94 -16.17
N ILE A 327 -11.26 5.67 -15.89
CA ILE A 327 -10.99 5.03 -14.60
C ILE A 327 -9.78 4.12 -14.79
N PRO A 328 -8.58 4.53 -14.32
CA PRO A 328 -7.33 3.81 -14.58
C PRO A 328 -6.97 2.82 -13.46
N CYS A 329 -5.87 2.11 -13.64
CA CYS A 329 -5.28 1.21 -12.65
C CYS A 329 -6.24 0.10 -12.19
N LEU A 330 -7.00 -0.46 -13.11
CA LEU A 330 -7.96 -1.51 -12.82
C LEU A 330 -7.28 -2.82 -12.41
N SER A 331 -7.98 -3.64 -11.65
CA SER A 331 -7.45 -4.92 -11.14
C SER A 331 -7.29 -6.01 -12.21
N LEU A 332 -7.89 -5.82 -13.38
CA LEU A 332 -7.77 -6.70 -14.54
C LEU A 332 -7.88 -5.86 -15.82
N ALA A 333 -7.14 -6.23 -16.85
CA ALA A 333 -7.24 -5.56 -18.15
C ALA A 333 -8.62 -5.71 -18.77
N ARG A 334 -9.14 -4.65 -19.41
CA ARG A 334 -10.51 -4.60 -19.96
C ARG A 334 -10.73 -5.58 -21.11
N ASP A 335 -9.69 -5.96 -21.83
CA ASP A 335 -9.76 -6.94 -22.91
C ASP A 335 -9.59 -8.39 -22.45
N ASP A 336 -9.43 -8.63 -21.14
CA ASP A 336 -9.42 -9.99 -20.59
C ASP A 336 -10.85 -10.59 -20.59
N ALA A 337 -10.95 -11.88 -20.91
CA ALA A 337 -12.22 -12.59 -21.01
C ALA A 337 -12.99 -12.68 -19.68
N ASP A 338 -12.28 -12.55 -18.56
CA ASP A 338 -12.84 -12.56 -17.20
C ASP A 338 -13.07 -11.14 -16.63
N PHE A 339 -12.96 -10.10 -17.46
CA PHE A 339 -13.27 -8.73 -17.04
C PHE A 339 -14.78 -8.51 -16.86
N HIS A 340 -15.17 -7.84 -15.79
CA HIS A 340 -16.54 -7.49 -15.47
C HIS A 340 -16.74 -5.98 -15.36
N ASP A 341 -17.76 -5.46 -16.04
CA ASP A 341 -18.12 -4.02 -16.03
C ASP A 341 -18.60 -3.52 -14.67
N ASP A 342 -19.05 -4.39 -13.78
CA ASP A 342 -19.42 -4.09 -12.39
C ASP A 342 -18.24 -4.23 -11.41
N GLY A 343 -17.07 -4.63 -11.92
CA GLY A 343 -15.84 -4.83 -11.18
C GLY A 343 -15.67 -6.20 -10.57
N HIS A 344 -16.74 -6.90 -10.24
CA HIS A 344 -16.77 -8.26 -9.69
C HIS A 344 -15.57 -8.59 -8.79
N TYR A 345 -15.35 -7.67 -7.81
CA TYR A 345 -14.24 -7.69 -6.86
C TYR A 345 -12.88 -7.48 -7.58
N TRP A 346 -12.01 -8.50 -7.74
CA TRP A 346 -10.71 -8.40 -8.41
C TRP A 346 -10.75 -8.71 -9.91
N ARG A 347 -11.91 -8.67 -10.55
CA ARG A 347 -12.09 -8.92 -11.99
C ARG A 347 -12.46 -7.65 -12.76
N GLY A 348 -11.88 -6.53 -12.39
CA GLY A 348 -12.05 -5.26 -13.10
C GLY A 348 -12.12 -4.03 -12.20
N ALA A 349 -12.49 -4.15 -10.92
CA ALA A 349 -12.63 -3.00 -10.02
C ALA A 349 -11.34 -2.17 -9.89
N LEU A 350 -11.51 -0.88 -9.61
CA LEU A 350 -10.43 -0.02 -9.17
C LEU A 350 -10.17 -0.27 -7.68
N TRP A 351 -8.97 -0.75 -7.37
CA TRP A 351 -8.47 -0.99 -6.03
C TRP A 351 -7.36 0.00 -5.68
N ILE A 352 -7.57 0.77 -4.61
CA ILE A 352 -6.65 1.84 -4.25
C ILE A 352 -5.26 1.33 -3.82
N PRO A 353 -5.10 0.20 -3.09
CA PRO A 353 -3.78 -0.28 -2.69
C PRO A 353 -2.88 -0.61 -3.89
N THR A 354 -3.41 -1.32 -4.88
CA THR A 354 -2.65 -1.66 -6.08
C THR A 354 -2.44 -0.46 -7.00
N ALA A 355 -3.41 0.45 -7.08
CA ALA A 355 -3.25 1.71 -7.78
C ALA A 355 -2.16 2.57 -7.12
N TYR A 356 -2.20 2.75 -5.80
CA TYR A 356 -1.17 3.49 -5.05
C TYR A 356 0.22 2.89 -5.27
N MET A 357 0.37 1.58 -5.11
CA MET A 357 1.63 0.86 -5.37
C MET A 357 2.14 1.09 -6.79
N THR A 358 1.27 0.98 -7.79
CA THR A 358 1.61 1.21 -9.21
C THR A 358 2.14 2.62 -9.43
N LEU A 359 1.43 3.63 -8.91
CA LEU A 359 1.81 5.03 -9.05
C LEU A 359 3.15 5.33 -8.34
N LYS A 360 3.34 4.85 -7.13
CA LYS A 360 4.63 4.98 -6.40
C LYS A 360 5.76 4.25 -7.12
N GLY A 361 5.46 3.13 -7.77
CA GLY A 361 6.43 2.39 -8.59
C GLY A 361 6.92 3.20 -9.78
N ILE A 362 6.01 3.72 -10.60
CA ILE A 362 6.41 4.48 -11.82
C ILE A 362 7.11 5.81 -11.50
N GLU A 363 6.80 6.43 -10.36
CA GLU A 363 7.50 7.64 -9.89
C GLU A 363 8.99 7.42 -9.65
N LYS A 364 9.41 6.21 -9.22
CA LYS A 364 10.83 5.85 -9.05
C LYS A 364 11.62 5.92 -10.36
N TYR A 365 10.92 5.90 -11.49
CA TYR A 365 11.46 6.03 -12.84
C TYR A 365 11.17 7.39 -13.49
N GLY A 366 10.79 8.38 -12.67
CA GLY A 366 10.60 9.76 -13.12
C GLY A 366 9.25 10.05 -13.81
N LYS A 367 8.29 9.12 -13.77
CA LYS A 367 6.96 9.28 -14.42
C LYS A 367 5.98 10.10 -13.56
N PHE A 368 6.42 11.22 -13.02
CA PHE A 368 5.66 12.02 -12.05
C PHE A 368 4.37 12.61 -12.63
N GLU A 369 4.40 13.14 -13.86
CA GLU A 369 3.21 13.74 -14.48
C GLU A 369 2.16 12.68 -14.84
N LEU A 370 2.60 11.49 -15.29
CA LEU A 370 1.68 10.38 -15.49
C LEU A 370 1.04 9.94 -14.17
N ALA A 371 1.84 9.76 -13.12
CA ALA A 371 1.35 9.40 -11.80
C ALA A 371 0.36 10.45 -11.25
N ARG A 372 0.62 11.75 -11.45
CA ARG A 372 -0.29 12.85 -11.10
C ARG A 372 -1.61 12.74 -11.86
N SER A 373 -1.57 12.65 -13.19
CA SER A 373 -2.76 12.53 -14.03
C SER A 373 -3.64 11.35 -13.65
N LEU A 374 -3.02 10.19 -13.41
CA LEU A 374 -3.74 9.00 -12.96
C LEU A 374 -4.33 9.19 -11.55
N SER A 375 -3.61 9.84 -10.64
CA SER A 375 -4.09 10.17 -9.27
C SER A 375 -5.31 11.08 -9.30
N GLU A 376 -5.29 12.12 -10.13
CA GLU A 376 -6.42 13.05 -10.31
C GLU A 376 -7.66 12.31 -10.83
N ARG A 377 -7.49 11.41 -11.81
CA ARG A 377 -8.59 10.61 -12.36
C ARG A 377 -9.17 9.66 -11.31
N ILE A 378 -8.35 9.01 -10.51
CA ILE A 378 -8.78 8.17 -9.39
C ILE A 378 -9.58 9.00 -8.37
N LEU A 379 -9.05 10.15 -7.96
CA LEU A 379 -9.72 11.03 -6.99
C LEU A 379 -11.03 11.60 -7.53
N HIS A 380 -11.08 11.96 -8.80
CA HIS A 380 -12.33 12.37 -9.46
C HIS A 380 -13.37 11.26 -9.44
N HIS A 381 -12.98 10.03 -9.77
CA HIS A 381 -13.90 8.90 -9.73
C HIS A 381 -14.43 8.64 -8.32
N MET A 382 -13.56 8.63 -7.31
CA MET A 382 -13.96 8.47 -5.92
C MET A 382 -14.86 9.62 -5.44
N SER A 383 -14.55 10.88 -5.79
CA SER A 383 -15.36 12.05 -5.44
C SER A 383 -16.73 12.04 -6.09
N ARG A 384 -16.80 11.57 -7.33
CA ARG A 384 -18.08 11.38 -8.02
C ARG A 384 -18.90 10.29 -7.34
N THR A 385 -18.31 9.13 -7.05
CA THR A 385 -18.98 8.05 -6.30
C THR A 385 -19.48 8.55 -4.95
N TYR A 386 -18.66 9.29 -4.21
CA TYR A 386 -19.04 9.88 -2.94
C TYR A 386 -20.27 10.83 -3.03
N ARG A 387 -20.40 11.57 -4.13
CA ARG A 387 -21.47 12.57 -4.31
C ARG A 387 -22.72 12.01 -4.99
N GLU A 388 -22.57 11.02 -5.85
CA GLU A 388 -23.64 10.51 -6.71
C GLU A 388 -24.26 9.21 -6.17
N PHE A 389 -23.58 8.46 -5.28
CA PHE A 389 -24.05 7.17 -4.77
C PHE A 389 -24.27 7.19 -3.25
N GLU A 390 -25.45 6.68 -2.81
CA GLU A 390 -25.81 6.61 -1.38
C GLU A 390 -25.40 5.25 -0.74
N PRO A 391 -24.91 5.22 0.50
CA PRO A 391 -24.59 6.40 1.33
C PRO A 391 -23.32 7.11 0.88
N HIS A 392 -23.24 8.43 1.05
CA HIS A 392 -22.08 9.26 0.74
C HIS A 392 -20.89 8.89 1.63
N THR A 393 -20.08 7.93 1.20
CA THR A 393 -18.98 7.37 1.98
C THR A 393 -17.83 6.89 1.10
N ILE A 394 -16.78 6.36 1.71
CA ILE A 394 -15.65 5.70 1.05
C ILE A 394 -15.90 4.19 1.03
N TRP A 395 -15.63 3.57 -0.10
CA TRP A 395 -15.90 2.17 -0.38
C TRP A 395 -14.60 1.36 -0.48
N GLU A 396 -14.70 0.05 -0.29
CA GLU A 396 -13.57 -0.89 -0.35
C GLU A 396 -12.88 -0.88 -1.71
N CYS A 397 -13.66 -0.89 -2.80
CA CYS A 397 -13.19 -0.70 -4.17
C CYS A 397 -14.32 -0.10 -5.04
N TYR A 398 -14.00 0.28 -6.28
CA TYR A 398 -14.87 1.08 -7.11
C TYR A 398 -15.14 0.43 -8.46
N SER A 399 -16.34 0.65 -9.00
CA SER A 399 -16.73 0.20 -10.34
C SER A 399 -15.75 0.73 -11.41
N PRO A 400 -15.38 -0.09 -12.42
CA PRO A 400 -14.51 0.34 -13.52
C PRO A 400 -15.22 1.19 -14.57
N THR A 401 -16.55 1.36 -14.49
CA THR A 401 -17.36 1.96 -15.57
C THR A 401 -18.27 3.09 -15.11
N ALA A 402 -18.69 3.12 -13.84
CA ALA A 402 -19.67 4.06 -13.31
C ALA A 402 -19.25 4.65 -11.95
N PRO A 403 -19.73 5.85 -11.56
CA PRO A 403 -19.43 6.45 -10.25
C PRO A 403 -20.22 5.75 -9.12
N GLU A 404 -19.88 4.52 -8.87
CA GLU A 404 -20.49 3.64 -7.88
C GLU A 404 -19.46 2.68 -7.28
N PRO A 405 -19.73 2.06 -6.10
CA PRO A 405 -18.88 0.98 -5.62
C PRO A 405 -18.91 -0.21 -6.58
N ALA A 406 -17.84 -0.99 -6.60
CA ALA A 406 -17.85 -2.27 -7.28
C ALA A 406 -18.79 -3.27 -6.60
N LEU A 407 -19.16 -4.32 -7.32
CA LEU A 407 -19.90 -5.43 -6.75
C LEU A 407 -18.97 -6.53 -6.20
N SER A 408 -19.43 -7.21 -5.18
CA SER A 408 -18.74 -8.37 -4.60
C SER A 408 -18.77 -9.57 -5.54
N CYS A 409 -17.92 -10.56 -5.28
CA CYS A 409 -17.91 -11.85 -5.97
C CYS A 409 -18.81 -12.90 -5.29
N ASP A 410 -19.79 -12.48 -4.50
CA ASP A 410 -20.77 -13.38 -3.90
C ASP A 410 -21.73 -13.94 -4.94
N PRO A 411 -22.36 -15.10 -4.69
CA PRO A 411 -23.35 -15.67 -5.60
C PRO A 411 -24.52 -14.75 -5.95
N VAL A 412 -24.83 -13.79 -5.07
CA VAL A 412 -25.71 -12.65 -5.33
C VAL A 412 -24.86 -11.41 -5.13
N PRO A 413 -24.37 -10.77 -6.20
CA PRO A 413 -23.50 -9.62 -6.09
C PRO A 413 -24.18 -8.45 -5.37
N ILE A 414 -23.49 -7.88 -4.42
CA ILE A 414 -23.91 -6.69 -3.66
C ILE A 414 -22.79 -5.66 -3.70
N PRO A 415 -23.05 -4.37 -3.49
CA PRO A 415 -22.00 -3.39 -3.32
C PRO A 415 -20.98 -3.84 -2.25
N VAL A 416 -19.72 -3.67 -2.53
CA VAL A 416 -18.62 -3.94 -1.59
C VAL A 416 -18.77 -3.12 -0.30
N ARG A 417 -17.85 -3.28 0.64
CA ARG A 417 -17.94 -2.64 1.96
C ARG A 417 -17.94 -1.13 1.87
N ARG A 418 -18.86 -0.53 2.59
CA ARG A 418 -18.95 0.91 2.84
C ARG A 418 -18.17 1.29 4.11
N ASP A 419 -17.94 2.58 4.27
CA ASP A 419 -17.22 3.18 5.42
C ASP A 419 -15.81 2.60 5.59
N PHE A 420 -15.18 2.24 4.46
CA PHE A 420 -13.93 1.52 4.41
C PHE A 420 -12.73 2.47 4.38
N CYS A 421 -12.08 2.69 5.53
CA CYS A 421 -10.86 3.49 5.60
C CYS A 421 -9.59 2.71 5.22
N GLY A 422 -9.55 1.41 5.41
CA GLY A 422 -8.41 0.51 5.18
C GLY A 422 -7.38 1.04 4.21
N TRP A 423 -7.28 0.47 3.03
CA TRP A 423 -6.44 1.01 1.95
C TRP A 423 -7.08 2.18 1.18
N SER A 424 -8.44 2.28 1.17
CA SER A 424 -9.11 3.28 0.32
C SER A 424 -8.83 4.72 0.74
N ALA A 425 -8.47 4.96 2.00
CA ALA A 425 -8.03 6.26 2.48
C ALA A 425 -6.70 6.74 1.87
N LEU A 426 -5.90 5.85 1.26
CA LEU A 426 -4.66 6.22 0.58
C LEU A 426 -4.88 7.22 -0.56
N ALA A 427 -5.96 7.08 -1.34
CA ALA A 427 -6.18 8.02 -2.43
C ALA A 427 -6.50 9.42 -1.90
N PRO A 428 -7.55 9.65 -1.09
CA PRO A 428 -7.89 10.98 -0.64
C PRO A 428 -6.86 11.61 0.31
N ILE A 429 -6.04 10.82 0.98
CA ILE A 429 -4.99 11.36 1.89
C ILE A 429 -3.64 11.39 1.19
N ALA A 430 -3.10 10.22 0.82
CA ALA A 430 -1.73 10.14 0.35
C ALA A 430 -1.59 10.59 -1.11
N LEU A 431 -2.43 10.13 -2.05
CA LEU A 431 -2.34 10.60 -3.45
C LEU A 431 -2.66 12.09 -3.59
N LEU A 432 -3.57 12.64 -2.78
CA LEU A 432 -3.82 14.09 -2.77
C LEU A 432 -2.55 14.85 -2.37
N ILE A 433 -1.91 14.47 -1.26
CA ILE A 433 -0.72 15.18 -0.76
C ILE A 433 0.49 14.92 -1.67
N GLU A 434 0.74 13.67 -2.02
CA GLU A 434 1.98 13.25 -2.70
C GLU A 434 1.97 13.53 -4.19
N ASN A 435 0.83 13.33 -4.86
CA ASN A 435 0.72 13.43 -6.30
C ASN A 435 0.05 14.72 -6.78
N VAL A 436 -1.12 15.07 -6.24
CA VAL A 436 -1.86 16.27 -6.70
C VAL A 436 -1.21 17.54 -6.17
N ILE A 437 -0.96 17.63 -4.86
CA ILE A 437 -0.24 18.77 -4.25
C ILE A 437 1.25 18.69 -4.56
N GLY A 438 1.77 17.47 -4.69
CA GLY A 438 3.12 17.20 -5.13
C GLY A 438 4.17 17.15 -4.00
N VAL A 439 3.78 17.02 -2.73
CA VAL A 439 4.73 16.75 -1.64
C VAL A 439 5.19 15.29 -1.78
N HIS A 440 6.13 15.08 -2.70
CA HIS A 440 6.54 13.77 -3.19
C HIS A 440 7.24 12.92 -2.13
N SER A 441 8.15 13.53 -1.38
CA SER A 441 8.88 12.84 -0.33
C SER A 441 9.21 13.74 0.87
N VAL A 442 9.32 13.08 2.01
CA VAL A 442 9.73 13.67 3.29
C VAL A 442 10.83 12.79 3.88
N ASP A 443 11.92 13.39 4.35
CA ASP A 443 13.02 12.69 4.99
C ASP A 443 13.45 13.41 6.27
N ALA A 444 12.99 12.90 7.40
CA ALA A 444 13.34 13.45 8.72
C ALA A 444 14.81 13.21 9.11
N PHE A 445 15.49 12.18 8.56
CA PHE A 445 16.90 11.90 8.84
C PHE A 445 17.82 12.93 8.19
N ASN A 446 17.49 13.33 6.95
CA ASN A 446 18.22 14.35 6.20
C ASN A 446 17.59 15.74 6.32
N ARG A 447 16.48 15.85 7.05
CA ARG A 447 15.70 17.09 7.21
C ARG A 447 15.38 17.72 5.87
N SER A 448 14.74 16.98 4.99
CA SER A 448 14.39 17.45 3.66
C SER A 448 12.95 17.10 3.28
N VAL A 449 12.38 17.94 2.43
CA VAL A 449 11.07 17.74 1.79
C VAL A 449 11.25 17.99 0.30
N GLU A 450 10.73 17.10 -0.53
CA GLU A 450 10.67 17.29 -1.98
C GLU A 450 9.24 17.66 -2.40
N TRP A 451 9.11 18.81 -3.02
CA TRP A 451 7.84 19.34 -3.53
C TRP A 451 7.89 19.51 -5.04
N ARG A 452 7.14 18.71 -5.75
CA ARG A 452 7.02 18.72 -7.20
C ARG A 452 5.75 19.46 -7.60
N LEU A 453 5.89 20.73 -7.88
CA LEU A 453 4.80 21.54 -8.39
C LEU A 453 4.41 21.08 -9.80
N PRO A 454 3.09 21.03 -10.12
CA PRO A 454 2.64 20.75 -11.48
C PRO A 454 3.10 21.83 -12.45
N GLU A 455 3.27 21.48 -13.74
CA GLU A 455 3.60 22.43 -14.79
C GLU A 455 2.55 23.54 -14.93
N GLN A 456 1.29 23.20 -14.69
CA GLN A 456 0.18 24.13 -14.69
C GLN A 456 -0.56 24.04 -13.35
N CYS A 457 -0.66 25.17 -12.66
CA CYS A 457 -1.39 25.29 -11.41
C CYS A 457 -2.32 26.49 -11.47
N SER A 458 -3.60 26.25 -11.20
CA SER A 458 -4.59 27.32 -11.10
C SER A 458 -5.05 27.46 -9.64
N GLY A 459 -4.91 28.66 -9.07
CA GLY A 459 -5.23 28.93 -7.68
C GLY A 459 -4.15 28.43 -6.71
N LYS A 460 -4.50 28.36 -5.45
CA LYS A 460 -3.57 27.94 -4.40
C LYS A 460 -3.42 26.41 -4.35
N LEU A 461 -2.19 26.00 -4.14
CA LEU A 461 -1.83 24.60 -3.99
C LEU A 461 -0.84 24.44 -2.83
N GLY A 462 -1.04 23.48 -1.94
CA GLY A 462 -0.12 23.28 -0.83
C GLY A 462 -0.65 22.41 0.30
N VAL A 463 0.09 22.40 1.39
CA VAL A 463 -0.26 21.69 2.62
C VAL A 463 0.16 22.49 3.84
N LYS A 464 -0.73 22.66 4.81
CA LYS A 464 -0.44 23.29 6.09
C LYS A 464 -0.25 22.24 7.16
N ASN A 465 0.54 22.58 8.20
CA ASN A 465 0.77 21.72 9.37
C ASN A 465 1.36 20.33 9.02
N LEU A 466 2.21 20.24 7.98
CA LEU A 466 2.94 19.01 7.67
C LEU A 466 4.01 18.79 8.75
N ARG A 467 4.01 17.59 9.35
CA ARG A 467 4.90 17.21 10.46
C ARG A 467 5.86 16.11 10.05
N PHE A 468 7.13 16.26 10.35
CA PHE A 468 8.14 15.23 10.17
C PHE A 468 9.29 15.41 11.16
N GLY A 469 9.73 14.34 11.79
CA GLY A 469 10.67 14.41 12.89
C GLY A 469 10.21 15.42 13.96
N ASN A 470 11.01 16.44 14.21
CA ASN A 470 10.69 17.55 15.12
C ASN A 470 10.30 18.84 14.38
N THR A 471 9.99 18.75 13.08
CA THR A 471 9.70 19.91 12.22
C THR A 471 8.20 19.97 11.92
N VAL A 472 7.63 21.15 12.01
CA VAL A 472 6.29 21.48 11.50
C VAL A 472 6.45 22.54 10.43
N THR A 473 5.91 22.27 9.24
CA THR A 473 6.00 23.21 8.11
C THR A 473 4.65 23.36 7.39
N SER A 474 4.47 24.50 6.76
CA SER A 474 3.37 24.77 5.84
C SER A 474 3.94 25.25 4.51
N LEU A 475 3.45 24.70 3.43
CA LEU A 475 3.86 24.98 2.05
C LEU A 475 2.63 25.48 1.31
N GLU A 476 2.70 26.65 0.68
CA GLU A 476 1.63 27.18 -0.17
C GLU A 476 2.26 27.78 -1.44
N TYR A 477 1.76 27.38 -2.60
CA TYR A 477 2.09 28.00 -3.89
C TYR A 477 0.89 28.77 -4.38
N ASP A 478 1.10 30.02 -4.79
CA ASP A 478 0.10 30.88 -5.38
C ASP A 478 0.75 31.81 -6.42
N ASN A 479 0.25 31.80 -7.66
CA ASN A 479 0.65 32.73 -8.72
C ASN A 479 2.18 32.91 -8.89
N GLY A 480 2.95 31.81 -8.89
CA GLY A 480 4.40 31.83 -9.11
C GLY A 480 5.23 32.10 -7.85
N VAL A 481 4.61 32.15 -6.67
CA VAL A 481 5.28 32.38 -5.39
C VAL A 481 5.03 31.21 -4.45
N CYS A 482 6.10 30.65 -3.92
CA CYS A 482 6.07 29.73 -2.78
C CYS A 482 6.12 30.53 -1.48
N THR A 483 5.15 30.30 -0.60
CA THR A 483 5.15 30.76 0.79
C THR A 483 5.40 29.54 1.69
N VAL A 484 6.45 29.60 2.49
CA VAL A 484 6.83 28.51 3.40
C VAL A 484 6.93 29.05 4.81
N THR A 485 6.20 28.43 5.75
CA THR A 485 6.33 28.70 7.18
C THR A 485 6.84 27.44 7.88
N ALA A 486 7.90 27.56 8.68
CA ALA A 486 8.47 26.44 9.41
C ALA A 486 8.84 26.84 10.85
N ASP A 487 8.81 25.88 11.77
CA ASP A 487 9.26 26.08 13.17
C ASP A 487 10.76 25.78 13.35
N SER A 488 11.34 25.04 12.42
CA SER A 488 12.76 24.62 12.46
C SER A 488 13.36 24.52 11.06
N PRO A 489 14.70 24.64 10.90
CA PRO A 489 15.34 24.66 9.59
C PRO A 489 15.36 23.28 8.93
N TYR A 490 15.17 23.27 7.60
CA TYR A 490 15.28 22.07 6.74
C TYR A 490 15.60 22.47 5.29
N ILE A 491 15.81 21.51 4.40
CA ILE A 491 15.99 21.74 2.96
C ILE A 491 14.68 21.41 2.23
N LEU A 492 14.12 22.39 1.52
CA LEU A 492 13.01 22.19 0.59
C LEU A 492 13.53 22.06 -0.84
N LEU A 493 13.25 20.95 -1.49
CA LEU A 493 13.53 20.76 -2.92
C LEU A 493 12.25 21.07 -3.70
N VAL A 494 12.21 22.17 -4.43
CA VAL A 494 11.08 22.49 -5.33
C VAL A 494 11.51 22.23 -6.76
N ASN A 495 10.87 21.29 -7.43
CA ASN A 495 11.22 20.86 -8.80
C ASN A 495 12.74 20.66 -8.96
N CYS A 496 13.34 19.89 -8.04
CA CYS A 496 14.78 19.57 -7.97
C CYS A 496 15.70 20.73 -7.60
N LYS A 497 15.19 21.95 -7.36
CA LYS A 497 16.02 23.09 -6.90
C LYS A 497 15.93 23.22 -5.38
N ALA A 498 17.09 23.28 -4.72
CA ALA A 498 17.18 23.31 -3.26
C ALA A 498 17.03 24.74 -2.70
N TYR A 499 16.19 24.86 -1.68
CA TYR A 499 15.94 26.08 -0.92
C TYR A 499 16.17 25.79 0.56
N PRO A 500 17.19 26.43 1.21
CA PRO A 500 17.33 26.37 2.67
C PRO A 500 16.17 27.09 3.34
N ILE A 501 15.41 26.36 4.14
CA ILE A 501 14.30 26.92 4.92
C ILE A 501 14.79 27.18 6.35
N HIS A 502 14.47 28.33 6.89
CA HIS A 502 14.74 28.72 8.26
C HIS A 502 13.44 28.80 9.07
N ALA A 503 13.54 28.87 10.39
CA ALA A 503 12.33 29.11 11.21
C ALA A 503 11.71 30.48 10.87
N GLY A 504 10.38 30.51 10.80
CA GLY A 504 9.60 31.68 10.38
C GLY A 504 9.00 31.52 8.98
N GLU A 505 8.48 32.61 8.44
CA GLU A 505 7.85 32.67 7.12
C GLU A 505 8.83 33.17 6.06
N GLN A 506 8.82 32.57 4.90
CA GLN A 506 9.67 32.88 3.76
C GLN A 506 8.89 32.83 2.46
N HIS A 507 9.29 33.67 1.48
CA HIS A 507 8.70 33.73 0.16
C HIS A 507 9.79 33.68 -0.91
N PHE A 508 9.56 32.89 -1.97
CA PHE A 508 10.47 32.80 -3.11
C PHE A 508 9.73 32.34 -4.37
N SER A 509 10.29 32.62 -5.53
CA SER A 509 9.83 32.01 -6.80
C SER A 509 10.67 30.78 -7.11
N PRO A 510 10.02 29.62 -7.37
CA PRO A 510 10.70 28.34 -7.60
C PRO A 510 11.42 28.27 -8.95
#